data_d26075e59a863573985e1dc726cae405
#
_entry.id   d26075e59a863573985e1dc726cae405
#
_cell.length_a   1.000
_cell.length_b   1.000
_cell.length_c   1.000
_cell.angle_alpha   90.00
_cell.angle_beta   90.00
_cell.angle_gamma   90.00
#
_symmetry.space_group_name_H-M   'P 1'
#
loop_
_entity.id
_entity.type
_entity.pdbx_description
1 polymer ?
#
loop_
_entity_poly.entity_id
_entity_poly.type
_entity_poly.pdbx_seq_one_letter_code
_entity_poly.pdbx_strand_id
1 'polypeptide(L)'
;MIILGIDPGYAIVGFGVIETTPRETKVIDYGVIETDKNLKMSVRLNKIYDGLEYLINKYKPDHFAIEELFYHTNQKTVINVAMARGVTVLAATKFMGADKLYEYTPLQIKQALTGNGRAEKQQVQYMVKAILNLNKIPKPDDAADALAVALCHSQTNLILSNTDIK
;
A
#
# COMPACT_ATOMS: atom_id res chain seq x y z
N MET A 1 11.98 8.21 7.79
CA MET A 1 11.17 6.98 7.92
C MET A 1 10.78 6.49 6.54
N ILE A 2 11.09 5.24 6.24
CA ILE A 2 10.72 4.59 4.96
C ILE A 2 9.43 3.79 5.18
N ILE A 3 8.44 4.00 4.32
CA ILE A 3 7.14 3.34 4.37
C ILE A 3 6.93 2.57 3.08
N LEU A 4 6.57 1.28 3.20
CA LEU A 4 6.11 0.44 2.10
C LEU A 4 4.58 0.34 2.17
N GLY A 5 3.89 0.97 1.24
CA GLY A 5 2.45 0.88 1.06
C GLY A 5 2.08 -0.20 0.06
N ILE A 6 1.03 -0.95 0.35
CA ILE A 6 0.55 -2.06 -0.47
C ILE A 6 -0.95 -1.94 -0.74
N ASP A 7 -1.31 -2.07 -2.00
CA ASP A 7 -2.67 -2.35 -2.48
C ASP A 7 -2.76 -3.86 -2.80
N PRO A 8 -3.43 -4.65 -1.94
CA PRO A 8 -3.40 -6.12 -2.06
C PRO A 8 -4.34 -6.62 -3.15
N GLY A 9 -3.79 -7.32 -4.14
CA GLY A 9 -4.55 -7.98 -5.19
C GLY A 9 -4.03 -9.38 -5.49
N TYR A 10 -4.83 -10.21 -6.15
CA TYR A 10 -4.43 -11.56 -6.55
C TYR A 10 -3.74 -11.60 -7.92
N ALA A 11 -4.22 -10.81 -8.86
CA ALA A 11 -3.61 -10.69 -10.20
C ALA A 11 -2.47 -9.67 -10.20
N ILE A 12 -2.68 -8.57 -9.50
CA ILE A 12 -1.77 -7.44 -9.41
C ILE A 12 -1.74 -7.00 -7.95
N VAL A 13 -0.55 -6.90 -7.37
CA VAL A 13 -0.31 -6.27 -6.07
C VAL A 13 0.41 -4.96 -6.33
N GLY A 14 -0.21 -3.85 -5.99
CA GLY A 14 0.43 -2.54 -6.05
C GLY A 14 1.42 -2.36 -4.89
N PHE A 15 2.56 -1.72 -5.16
CA PHE A 15 3.48 -1.27 -4.12
C PHE A 15 3.91 0.19 -4.33
N GLY A 16 4.10 0.89 -3.24
CA GLY A 16 4.64 2.24 -3.22
C GLY A 16 5.60 2.42 -2.05
N VAL A 17 6.82 2.90 -2.32
CA VAL A 17 7.85 3.15 -1.31
C VAL A 17 8.09 4.64 -1.21
N ILE A 18 7.86 5.21 -0.04
CA ILE A 18 8.11 6.63 0.23
C ILE A 18 9.09 6.79 1.38
N GLU A 19 9.85 7.87 1.34
CA GLU A 19 10.59 8.37 2.50
C GLU A 19 9.91 9.64 3.01
N THR A 20 9.58 9.65 4.29
CA THR A 20 8.97 10.81 4.94
C THR A 20 9.85 11.36 6.07
N THR A 21 9.93 12.68 6.11
CA THR A 21 10.57 13.46 7.16
C THR A 21 9.58 14.52 7.65
N PRO A 22 9.81 15.24 8.77
CA PRO A 22 8.95 16.34 9.19
C PRO A 22 8.81 17.47 8.18
N ARG A 23 9.71 17.55 7.19
CA ARG A 23 9.75 18.67 6.21
C ARG A 23 9.19 18.28 4.84
N GLU A 24 9.35 17.03 4.44
CA GLU A 24 9.00 16.57 3.09
C GLU A 24 8.73 15.07 3.03
N THR A 25 7.97 14.66 2.02
CA THR A 25 7.77 13.25 1.65
C THR A 25 8.21 13.06 0.20
N LYS A 26 9.07 12.08 -0.04
CA LYS A 26 9.59 11.74 -1.37
C LYS A 26 9.22 10.31 -1.75
N VAL A 27 8.91 10.11 -3.02
CA VAL A 27 8.80 8.76 -3.57
C VAL A 27 10.20 8.18 -3.82
N ILE A 28 10.41 6.94 -3.35
CA ILE A 28 11.63 6.17 -3.63
C ILE A 28 11.39 5.29 -4.86
N ASP A 29 10.27 4.52 -4.84
CA ASP A 29 9.91 3.62 -5.92
C ASP A 29 8.41 3.29 -5.86
N TYR A 30 7.85 2.81 -6.97
CA TYR A 30 6.49 2.29 -7.03
C TYR A 30 6.34 1.38 -8.24
N GLY A 31 5.37 0.48 -8.18
CA GLY A 31 5.09 -0.45 -9.26
C GLY A 31 4.11 -1.52 -8.83
N VAL A 32 4.22 -2.66 -9.48
CA VAL A 32 3.32 -3.80 -9.24
C VAL A 32 4.07 -5.13 -9.25
N ILE A 33 3.53 -6.09 -8.49
CA ILE A 33 3.86 -7.51 -8.60
C ILE A 33 2.73 -8.16 -9.37
N GLU A 34 3.01 -8.62 -10.58
CA GLU A 34 2.00 -9.27 -11.43
C GLU A 34 2.07 -10.79 -11.36
N THR A 35 0.92 -11.44 -11.35
CA THR A 35 0.80 -12.89 -11.41
C THR A 35 -0.02 -13.32 -12.63
N ASP A 36 0.55 -14.20 -13.49
CA ASP A 36 -0.14 -14.70 -14.67
C ASP A 36 -1.34 -15.56 -14.30
N LYS A 37 -2.51 -15.27 -14.91
CA LYS A 37 -3.77 -16.00 -14.70
C LYS A 37 -3.71 -17.48 -15.07
N ASN A 38 -2.77 -17.87 -15.94
CA ASN A 38 -2.60 -19.26 -16.40
C ASN A 38 -1.78 -20.11 -15.39
N LEU A 39 -1.17 -19.50 -14.40
CA LEU A 39 -0.40 -20.20 -13.37
C LEU A 39 -1.34 -20.79 -12.30
N LYS A 40 -0.91 -21.90 -11.69
CA LYS A 40 -1.59 -22.47 -10.52
C LYS A 40 -1.61 -21.47 -9.38
N MET A 41 -2.66 -21.50 -8.57
CA MET A 41 -2.85 -20.62 -7.42
C MET A 41 -1.62 -20.60 -6.49
N SER A 42 -1.07 -21.77 -6.17
CA SER A 42 0.11 -21.89 -5.30
C SER A 42 1.34 -21.16 -5.87
N VAL A 43 1.53 -21.21 -7.18
CA VAL A 43 2.64 -20.51 -7.87
C VAL A 43 2.42 -19.00 -7.83
N ARG A 44 1.18 -18.55 -8.03
CA ARG A 44 0.84 -17.12 -7.96
C ARG A 44 1.06 -16.57 -6.55
N LEU A 45 0.60 -17.28 -5.53
CA LEU A 45 0.82 -16.87 -4.13
C LEU A 45 2.31 -16.83 -3.77
N ASN A 46 3.10 -17.81 -4.25
CA ASN A 46 4.55 -17.78 -4.06
C ASN A 46 5.20 -16.58 -4.73
N LYS A 47 4.79 -16.22 -5.96
CA LYS A 47 5.31 -15.01 -6.63
C LYS A 47 5.01 -13.72 -5.85
N ILE A 48 3.84 -13.63 -5.22
CA ILE A 48 3.50 -12.50 -4.36
C ILE A 48 4.45 -12.48 -3.15
N TYR A 49 4.63 -13.61 -2.49
CA TYR A 49 5.53 -13.74 -1.35
C TYR A 49 6.96 -13.34 -1.69
N ASP A 50 7.53 -13.91 -2.75
CA ASP A 50 8.91 -13.64 -3.20
C ASP A 50 9.09 -12.16 -3.61
N GLY A 51 8.10 -11.59 -4.28
CA GLY A 51 8.09 -10.17 -4.65
C GLY A 51 8.10 -9.25 -3.42
N LEU A 52 7.34 -9.57 -2.39
CA LEU A 52 7.32 -8.81 -1.14
C LEU A 52 8.61 -8.98 -0.35
N GLU A 53 9.14 -10.20 -0.27
CA GLU A 53 10.45 -10.45 0.33
C GLU A 53 11.54 -9.60 -0.34
N TYR A 54 11.55 -9.57 -1.67
CA TYR A 54 12.49 -8.74 -2.44
C TYR A 54 12.36 -7.24 -2.09
N LEU A 55 11.12 -6.71 -2.07
CA LEU A 55 10.87 -5.31 -1.77
C LEU A 55 11.30 -4.95 -0.34
N ILE A 56 10.95 -5.78 0.64
CA ILE A 56 11.30 -5.54 2.05
C ILE A 56 12.82 -5.60 2.24
N ASN A 57 13.51 -6.57 1.65
CA ASN A 57 14.96 -6.69 1.74
C ASN A 57 15.70 -5.55 1.03
N LYS A 58 15.16 -5.08 -0.10
CA LYS A 58 15.75 -4.00 -0.91
C LYS A 58 15.62 -2.64 -0.23
N TYR A 59 14.42 -2.30 0.25
CA TYR A 59 14.14 -0.97 0.76
C TYR A 59 14.25 -0.86 2.29
N LYS A 60 14.22 -1.98 3.00
CA LYS A 60 14.27 -2.06 4.48
C LYS A 60 13.32 -1.06 5.13
N PRO A 61 12.01 -1.12 4.82
CA PRO A 61 11.05 -0.15 5.31
C PRO A 61 10.95 -0.21 6.85
N ASP A 62 10.76 0.95 7.46
CA ASP A 62 10.49 1.07 8.89
C ASP A 62 9.06 0.61 9.20
N HIS A 63 8.10 0.95 8.33
CA HIS A 63 6.68 0.62 8.45
C HIS A 63 6.13 0.02 7.16
N PHE A 64 5.17 -0.89 7.33
CA PHE A 64 4.41 -1.54 6.27
C PHE A 64 2.95 -1.15 6.42
N ALA A 65 2.38 -0.51 5.41
CA ALA A 65 0.99 -0.09 5.39
C ALA A 65 0.22 -0.83 4.29
N ILE A 66 -0.96 -1.37 4.63
CA ILE A 66 -1.79 -2.15 3.70
C ILE A 66 -3.23 -1.64 3.71
N GLU A 67 -3.88 -1.66 2.53
CA GLU A 67 -5.30 -1.38 2.45
C GLU A 67 -6.12 -2.56 2.98
N GLU A 68 -7.15 -2.26 3.79
CA GLU A 68 -8.12 -3.24 4.26
C GLU A 68 -9.02 -3.70 3.11
N LEU A 69 -9.29 -5.01 3.07
CA LEU A 69 -10.22 -5.56 2.09
C LEU A 69 -11.67 -5.16 2.43
N PHE A 70 -12.28 -4.39 1.53
CA PHE A 70 -13.72 -4.12 1.59
C PHE A 70 -14.48 -5.08 0.68
N TYR A 71 -15.51 -5.72 1.25
CA TYR A 71 -16.36 -6.65 0.52
C TYR A 71 -17.24 -5.92 -0.49
N HIS A 72 -16.93 -6.03 -1.78
CA HIS A 72 -17.83 -5.68 -2.87
C HIS A 72 -18.11 -6.90 -3.77
N THR A 73 -19.30 -7.45 -3.63
CA THR A 73 -20.18 -8.15 -4.57
C THR A 73 -19.72 -9.40 -5.34
N ASN A 74 -18.45 -9.78 -5.49
CA ASN A 74 -18.10 -10.99 -6.24
C ASN A 74 -17.32 -11.99 -5.37
N GLN A 75 -18.03 -12.98 -4.82
CA GLN A 75 -17.49 -13.96 -3.86
C GLN A 75 -16.23 -14.70 -4.35
N LYS A 76 -16.13 -15.06 -5.63
CA LYS A 76 -14.96 -15.77 -6.16
C LYS A 76 -13.70 -14.90 -6.17
N THR A 77 -13.84 -13.63 -6.50
CA THR A 77 -12.72 -12.68 -6.52
C THR A 77 -12.25 -12.37 -5.10
N VAL A 78 -13.18 -12.24 -4.15
CA VAL A 78 -12.88 -11.96 -2.73
C VAL A 78 -12.01 -13.03 -2.11
N ILE A 79 -12.30 -14.32 -2.35
CA ILE A 79 -11.51 -15.44 -1.80
C ILE A 79 -10.05 -15.37 -2.29
N ASN A 80 -9.84 -15.16 -3.58
CA ASN A 80 -8.50 -15.08 -4.15
C ASN A 80 -7.72 -13.87 -3.62
N VAL A 81 -8.36 -12.72 -3.49
CA VAL A 81 -7.75 -11.51 -2.93
C VAL A 81 -7.45 -11.68 -1.45
N ALA A 82 -8.34 -12.33 -0.68
CA ALA A 82 -8.10 -12.64 0.73
C ALA A 82 -6.90 -13.57 0.93
N MET A 83 -6.72 -14.59 0.06
CA MET A 83 -5.54 -15.45 0.09
C MET A 83 -4.25 -14.67 -0.22
N ALA A 84 -4.27 -13.83 -1.25
CA ALA A 84 -3.12 -12.98 -1.60
C ALA A 84 -2.78 -12.02 -0.46
N ARG A 85 -3.80 -11.41 0.16
CA ARG A 85 -3.62 -10.55 1.33
C ARG A 85 -3.04 -11.31 2.53
N GLY A 86 -3.51 -12.53 2.79
CA GLY A 86 -2.94 -13.38 3.85
C GLY A 86 -1.46 -13.65 3.64
N VAL A 87 -1.04 -13.94 2.40
CA VAL A 87 0.37 -14.11 2.03
C VAL A 87 1.15 -12.79 2.21
N THR A 88 0.55 -11.68 1.84
CA THR A 88 1.15 -10.33 2.00
C THR A 88 1.43 -10.01 3.47
N VAL A 89 0.45 -10.20 4.34
CA VAL A 89 0.57 -10.00 5.78
C VAL A 89 1.61 -10.95 6.39
N LEU A 90 1.60 -12.22 5.97
CA LEU A 90 2.56 -13.21 6.44
C LEU A 90 4.00 -12.82 6.07
N ALA A 91 4.25 -12.41 4.83
CA ALA A 91 5.57 -11.95 4.39
C ALA A 91 6.03 -10.75 5.21
N ALA A 92 5.18 -9.73 5.35
CA ALA A 92 5.49 -8.54 6.13
C ALA A 92 5.79 -8.87 7.60
N THR A 93 4.96 -9.67 8.25
CA THR A 93 5.17 -10.09 9.65
C THR A 93 6.48 -10.86 9.83
N LYS A 94 6.78 -11.76 8.89
CA LYS A 94 8.00 -12.59 8.96
C LYS A 94 9.28 -11.77 8.84
N PHE A 95 9.30 -10.78 7.96
CA PHE A 95 10.53 -10.02 7.66
C PHE A 95 10.66 -8.73 8.46
N MET A 96 9.55 -8.16 8.94
CA MET A 96 9.56 -6.87 9.64
C MET A 96 9.10 -6.93 11.09
N GLY A 97 8.31 -7.94 11.47
CA GLY A 97 7.62 -8.01 12.76
C GLY A 97 6.20 -7.44 12.69
N ALA A 98 5.31 -7.96 13.54
CA ALA A 98 3.88 -7.61 13.54
C ALA A 98 3.59 -6.17 14.01
N ASP A 99 4.44 -5.62 14.84
CA ASP A 99 4.36 -4.27 15.41
C ASP A 99 4.63 -3.16 14.37
N LYS A 100 5.13 -3.52 13.19
CA LYS A 100 5.42 -2.58 12.08
C LYS A 100 4.36 -2.61 10.98
N LEU A 101 3.27 -3.34 11.15
CA LEU A 101 2.17 -3.46 10.20
C LEU A 101 1.02 -2.56 10.59
N TYR A 102 0.53 -1.80 9.63
CA TYR A 102 -0.57 -0.85 9.77
C TYR A 102 -1.59 -1.06 8.67
N GLU A 103 -2.86 -0.96 9.01
CA GLU A 103 -3.99 -1.23 8.13
C GLU A 103 -4.91 -0.02 8.03
N TYR A 104 -5.36 0.29 6.82
CA TYR A 104 -6.19 1.45 6.53
C TYR A 104 -7.38 1.09 5.67
N THR A 105 -8.56 1.53 6.05
CA THR A 105 -9.76 1.40 5.23
C THR A 105 -9.70 2.35 4.02
N PRO A 106 -10.39 2.03 2.91
CA PRO A 106 -10.51 2.95 1.76
C PRO A 106 -11.01 4.35 2.15
N LEU A 107 -11.90 4.42 3.13
CA LEU A 107 -12.43 5.68 3.64
C LEU A 107 -11.33 6.52 4.31
N GLN A 108 -10.50 5.90 5.17
CA GLN A 108 -9.37 6.57 5.83
C GLN A 108 -8.35 7.07 4.82
N ILE A 109 -8.01 6.27 3.80
CA ILE A 109 -7.08 6.66 2.74
C ILE A 109 -7.59 7.88 1.99
N LYS A 110 -8.87 7.86 1.55
CA LYS A 110 -9.50 8.98 0.87
C LYS A 110 -9.54 10.23 1.75
N GLN A 111 -9.96 10.08 3.00
CA GLN A 111 -10.04 11.19 3.95
C GLN A 111 -8.67 11.82 4.20
N ALA A 112 -7.63 11.03 4.37
CA ALA A 112 -6.28 11.52 4.60
C ALA A 112 -5.75 12.34 3.42
N LEU A 113 -5.93 11.87 2.19
CA LEU A 113 -5.34 12.52 1.01
C LEU A 113 -6.16 13.70 0.48
N THR A 114 -7.49 13.65 0.59
CA THR A 114 -8.39 14.61 -0.08
C THR A 114 -9.22 15.44 0.90
N GLY A 115 -9.22 15.11 2.19
CA GLY A 115 -10.14 15.69 3.16
C GLY A 115 -11.59 15.18 3.02
N ASN A 116 -11.87 14.26 2.07
CA ASN A 116 -13.20 13.73 1.79
C ASN A 116 -13.16 12.20 1.64
N GLY A 117 -13.69 11.47 2.63
CA GLY A 117 -13.74 10.00 2.61
C GLY A 117 -14.58 9.39 1.48
N ARG A 118 -15.37 10.20 0.76
CA ARG A 118 -16.15 9.80 -0.42
C ARG A 118 -15.53 10.24 -1.73
N ALA A 119 -14.27 10.70 -1.71
CA ALA A 119 -13.57 11.12 -2.91
C ALA A 119 -13.53 10.02 -3.98
N GLU A 120 -13.60 10.44 -5.24
CA GLU A 120 -13.44 9.52 -6.36
C GLU A 120 -11.98 9.11 -6.54
N LYS A 121 -11.77 7.96 -7.19
CA LYS A 121 -10.43 7.42 -7.45
C LYS A 121 -9.50 8.44 -8.13
N GLN A 122 -10.01 9.16 -9.13
CA GLN A 122 -9.24 10.17 -9.86
C GLN A 122 -8.74 11.31 -8.95
N GLN A 123 -9.55 11.73 -7.96
CA GLN A 123 -9.17 12.75 -7.01
C GLN A 123 -8.03 12.27 -6.11
N VAL A 124 -8.09 11.01 -5.63
CA VAL A 124 -7.01 10.40 -4.84
C VAL A 124 -5.73 10.32 -5.65
N GLN A 125 -5.78 9.83 -6.90
CA GLN A 125 -4.62 9.74 -7.79
C GLN A 125 -4.00 11.11 -8.09
N TYR A 126 -4.84 12.13 -8.26
CA TYR A 126 -4.36 13.51 -8.43
C TYR A 126 -3.62 14.00 -7.18
N MET A 127 -4.14 13.72 -5.99
CA MET A 127 -3.50 14.10 -4.74
C MET A 127 -2.17 13.35 -4.52
N VAL A 128 -2.09 12.06 -4.85
CA VAL A 128 -0.82 11.32 -4.86
C VAL A 128 0.23 12.01 -5.72
N LYS A 129 -0.15 12.37 -6.97
CA LYS A 129 0.72 13.11 -7.88
C LYS A 129 1.18 14.45 -7.27
N ALA A 130 0.24 15.22 -6.70
CA ALA A 130 0.51 16.55 -6.17
C ALA A 130 1.40 16.50 -4.92
N ILE A 131 1.09 15.63 -3.95
CA ILE A 131 1.83 15.51 -2.69
C ILE A 131 3.27 15.04 -2.92
N LEU A 132 3.46 14.08 -3.83
CA LEU A 132 4.77 13.52 -4.17
C LEU A 132 5.49 14.30 -5.27
N ASN A 133 4.91 15.43 -5.76
CA ASN A 133 5.46 16.27 -6.82
C ASN A 133 5.87 15.47 -8.06
N LEU A 134 5.02 14.56 -8.52
CA LEU A 134 5.28 13.72 -9.67
C LEU A 134 4.89 14.42 -10.97
N ASN A 135 5.61 14.17 -12.06
CA ASN A 135 5.30 14.74 -13.38
C ASN A 135 3.97 14.21 -13.94
N LYS A 136 3.60 12.96 -13.62
CA LYS A 136 2.39 12.29 -14.08
C LYS A 136 1.80 11.40 -12.98
N ILE A 137 0.52 11.07 -13.11
CA ILE A 137 -0.13 10.08 -12.24
C ILE A 137 0.56 8.73 -12.43
N PRO A 138 0.95 8.03 -11.32
CA PRO A 138 1.54 6.69 -11.40
C PRO A 138 0.65 5.69 -12.12
N LYS A 139 1.26 4.81 -12.89
CA LYS A 139 0.60 3.71 -13.60
C LYS A 139 1.38 2.42 -13.37
N PRO A 140 0.70 1.25 -13.33
CA PRO A 140 -0.77 1.11 -13.37
C PRO A 140 -1.44 1.70 -12.11
N ASP A 141 -2.78 1.73 -12.10
CA ASP A 141 -3.57 2.34 -11.02
C ASP A 141 -3.24 1.77 -9.64
N ASP A 142 -3.00 0.45 -9.55
CA ASP A 142 -2.63 -0.25 -8.33
C ASP A 142 -1.37 0.34 -7.66
N ALA A 143 -0.43 0.83 -8.46
CA ALA A 143 0.77 1.52 -7.95
C ALA A 143 0.42 2.89 -7.33
N ALA A 144 -0.52 3.63 -7.93
CA ALA A 144 -1.02 4.88 -7.36
C ALA A 144 -1.80 4.65 -6.07
N ASP A 145 -2.61 3.59 -6.02
CA ASP A 145 -3.39 3.20 -4.86
C ASP A 145 -2.45 2.79 -3.70
N ALA A 146 -1.40 2.03 -3.97
CA ALA A 146 -0.37 1.68 -2.98
C ALA A 146 0.41 2.91 -2.44
N LEU A 147 0.72 3.88 -3.30
CA LEU A 147 1.31 5.15 -2.85
C LEU A 147 0.34 5.95 -1.97
N ALA A 148 -0.98 5.91 -2.27
CA ALA A 148 -2.00 6.52 -1.43
C ALA A 148 -2.04 5.90 -0.03
N VAL A 149 -1.91 4.57 0.09
CA VAL A 149 -1.81 3.86 1.37
C VAL A 149 -0.58 4.33 2.16
N ALA A 150 0.58 4.40 1.52
CA ALA A 150 1.82 4.88 2.17
C ALA A 150 1.69 6.33 2.65
N LEU A 151 1.09 7.21 1.86
CA LEU A 151 0.84 8.61 2.23
C LEU A 151 -0.17 8.72 3.37
N CYS A 152 -1.24 7.94 3.37
CA CYS A 152 -2.20 7.88 4.47
C CYS A 152 -1.48 7.55 5.78
N HIS A 153 -0.62 6.52 5.77
CA HIS A 153 0.17 6.14 6.94
C HIS A 153 1.11 7.26 7.39
N SER A 154 1.81 7.92 6.47
CA SER A 154 2.73 9.00 6.81
C SER A 154 2.04 10.17 7.52
N GLN A 155 0.85 10.56 7.05
CA GLN A 155 0.06 11.65 7.63
C GLN A 155 -0.52 11.28 9.00
N THR A 156 -0.98 10.05 9.18
CA THR A 156 -1.51 9.54 10.46
C THR A 156 -0.42 9.53 11.53
N ASN A 157 0.79 9.08 11.19
CA ASN A 157 1.92 9.09 12.11
C ASN A 157 2.37 10.50 12.51
N LEU A 158 2.35 11.45 11.58
CA LEU A 158 2.66 12.85 11.89
C LEU A 158 1.65 13.46 12.88
N ILE A 159 0.36 13.11 12.76
CA ILE A 159 -0.68 13.57 13.69
C ILE A 159 -0.45 12.95 15.08
N LEU A 160 -0.18 11.65 15.17
CA LEU A 160 0.05 10.97 16.44
C LEU A 160 1.31 11.47 17.14
N SER A 161 2.40 11.71 16.42
CA SER A 161 3.65 12.27 16.99
C SER A 161 3.49 13.71 17.47
N ASN A 162 2.54 14.48 16.93
CA ASN A 162 2.22 15.84 17.36
C ASN A 162 1.22 15.91 18.53
N THR A 163 0.53 14.80 18.84
CA THR A 163 -0.39 14.72 20.00
C THR A 163 0.31 14.35 21.31
N ASP A 164 1.57 13.93 21.27
CA ASP A 164 2.40 13.68 22.45
C ASP A 164 3.03 14.96 23.05
N ILE A 165 2.42 16.12 22.83
CA ILE A 165 2.78 17.35 23.55
C ILE A 165 2.17 17.24 24.94
N LYS A 166 3.00 16.91 25.91
CA LYS A 166 2.72 17.07 27.34
C LYS A 166 2.78 18.53 27.73
#